data_e3f74e5dd0d975e9c2a7995dbe68d06f
#
_entry.id   e3f74e5dd0d975e9c2a7995dbe68d06f
#
_cell.length_a   1.000
_cell.length_b   1.000
_cell.length_c   1.000
_cell.angle_alpha   90.00
_cell.angle_beta   90.00
_cell.angle_gamma   90.00
#
_symmetry.space_group_name_H-M   'P 1'
#
loop_
_entity.id
_entity.type
_entity.pdbx_description
1 polymer ?
#
loop_
_entity_poly.entity_id
_entity_poly.type
_entity_poly.pdbx_seq_one_letter_code
_entity_poly.pdbx_strand_id
1 'polypeptide(L)'
;MKHILVLLFSLLTSVVCLAQGHHHFSLKDSTQSYVRLLFAGDAMQHSTQYKWAWNQQTRTYDYEPNFRYLRPYLAQADINIVNFETTLSGAPYAGYPKFRTPDAFLDALSDAGFQVFALANNHVLDGDKKGFARTIKKLSPYPYIGAYMDTMQRSQKYPLIFHIDGMKIALFNATYGTNGLLPVWPNCVNYIETEQLEIDLARSLQDTTIDLRIMYIHWGTEYQLKHNAYQQGVGQWLADLGIDLIIGGHPHVVQDYQVLTAKDGRHVPVVYALGNLISNQRWEHSNGGILATVDIDRATREVIRVNYVPVYVHKGSLMKERRNYYCIPTPDYLEGKLPFSLPNDSLEQDLRLFHRNTVKRLHAISYAQ
;
A
#
# COMPACT_ATOMS: atom_id res chain seq x y z
N MET A 1 57.52 -9.77 45.68
CA MET A 1 56.93 -10.32 44.47
C MET A 1 55.43 -10.09 44.53
N LYS A 2 54.95 -9.10 43.73
CA LYS A 2 53.52 -8.71 43.71
C LYS A 2 52.94 -9.30 42.44
N HIS A 3 51.97 -10.20 42.57
CA HIS A 3 51.20 -10.74 41.42
C HIS A 3 50.10 -9.76 41.08
N ILE A 4 50.18 -9.20 39.87
CA ILE A 4 49.12 -8.38 39.26
C ILE A 4 48.22 -9.34 38.50
N LEU A 5 46.96 -9.45 38.95
CA LEU A 5 45.89 -10.21 38.30
C LEU A 5 45.25 -9.27 37.28
N VAL A 6 45.47 -9.52 35.98
CA VAL A 6 44.83 -8.78 34.90
C VAL A 6 43.49 -9.50 34.58
N LEU A 7 42.38 -8.89 34.99
CA LEU A 7 41.04 -9.28 34.61
C LEU A 7 40.74 -8.73 33.19
N LEU A 8 40.76 -9.60 32.21
CA LEU A 8 40.22 -9.33 30.86
C LEU A 8 38.69 -9.36 30.92
N PHE A 9 38.05 -8.21 30.91
CA PHE A 9 36.63 -8.06 30.62
C PHE A 9 36.46 -8.17 29.11
N SER A 10 36.01 -9.32 28.61
CA SER A 10 35.51 -9.44 27.23
C SER A 10 34.10 -8.83 27.17
N LEU A 11 33.99 -7.60 26.70
CA LEU A 11 32.71 -7.05 26.25
C LEU A 11 32.30 -7.82 24.98
N LEU A 12 31.45 -8.80 25.10
CA LEU A 12 30.64 -9.28 23.97
C LEU A 12 29.61 -8.19 23.65
N THR A 13 29.94 -7.26 22.78
CA THR A 13 28.94 -6.48 22.07
C THR A 13 28.26 -7.40 21.07
N SER A 14 27.12 -7.95 21.46
CA SER A 14 26.21 -8.57 20.50
C SER A 14 25.70 -7.44 19.58
N VAL A 15 26.37 -7.28 18.44
CA VAL A 15 25.82 -6.53 17.31
C VAL A 15 24.61 -7.33 16.85
N VAL A 16 23.43 -6.94 17.31
CA VAL A 16 22.17 -7.34 16.70
C VAL A 16 22.15 -6.65 15.34
N CYS A 17 22.70 -7.32 14.33
CA CYS A 17 22.50 -6.96 12.94
C CYS A 17 21.03 -7.24 12.64
N LEU A 18 20.15 -6.25 12.90
CA LEU A 18 18.78 -6.28 12.39
C LEU A 18 18.92 -6.35 10.87
N ALA A 19 18.58 -7.47 10.27
CA ALA A 19 18.56 -7.63 8.83
C ALA A 19 17.67 -6.52 8.27
N GLN A 20 18.25 -5.64 7.44
CA GLN A 20 17.60 -4.44 6.91
C GLN A 20 16.48 -4.82 5.93
N GLY A 21 15.37 -5.22 6.32
CA GLY A 21 14.22 -5.69 5.52
C GLY A 21 13.28 -6.51 6.38
N HIS A 22 13.68 -6.75 7.63
CA HIS A 22 12.85 -7.43 8.61
C HIS A 22 12.22 -6.41 9.55
N HIS A 23 10.91 -6.44 9.67
CA HIS A 23 10.15 -5.54 10.53
C HIS A 23 9.26 -6.34 11.49
N HIS A 24 9.27 -5.95 12.76
CA HIS A 24 8.47 -6.60 13.79
C HIS A 24 7.22 -5.77 14.08
N PHE A 25 6.06 -6.42 14.05
CA PHE A 25 4.77 -5.83 14.36
C PHE A 25 4.15 -6.57 15.55
N SER A 26 3.27 -5.88 16.26
CA SER A 26 2.49 -6.46 17.35
C SER A 26 1.02 -6.55 16.95
N LEU A 27 0.33 -7.59 17.44
CA LEU A 27 -1.11 -7.70 17.31
C LEU A 27 -1.79 -6.50 17.97
N LYS A 28 -2.81 -5.95 17.30
CA LYS A 28 -3.68 -4.91 17.88
C LYS A 28 -4.61 -5.51 18.94
N ASP A 29 -5.07 -6.73 18.69
CA ASP A 29 -5.91 -7.49 19.59
C ASP A 29 -5.42 -8.94 19.68
N SER A 30 -4.77 -9.29 20.78
CA SER A 30 -4.21 -10.64 21.00
C SER A 30 -5.28 -11.71 21.22
N THR A 31 -6.55 -11.34 21.41
CA THR A 31 -7.66 -12.29 21.60
C THR A 31 -8.20 -12.85 20.30
N GLN A 32 -7.89 -12.21 19.15
CA GLN A 32 -8.30 -12.69 17.84
C GLN A 32 -7.48 -13.90 17.41
N SER A 33 -8.12 -14.83 16.70
CA SER A 33 -7.47 -16.02 16.14
C SER A 33 -6.71 -15.77 14.86
N TYR A 34 -6.70 -14.53 14.35
CA TYR A 34 -6.09 -14.13 13.08
C TYR A 34 -5.20 -12.89 13.22
N VAL A 35 -4.27 -12.76 12.29
CA VAL A 35 -3.54 -11.53 11.98
C VAL A 35 -4.28 -10.82 10.87
N ARG A 36 -4.54 -9.51 11.03
CA ARG A 36 -5.21 -8.70 10.01
C ARG A 36 -4.25 -7.75 9.31
N LEU A 37 -4.12 -7.90 8.01
CA LEU A 37 -3.48 -6.93 7.13
C LEU A 37 -4.53 -6.06 6.45
N LEU A 38 -4.23 -4.77 6.25
CA LEU A 38 -5.05 -3.85 5.47
C LEU A 38 -4.23 -3.28 4.32
N PHE A 39 -4.79 -3.34 3.13
CA PHE A 39 -4.23 -2.77 1.91
C PHE A 39 -5.13 -1.63 1.41
N ALA A 40 -4.52 -0.50 1.11
CA ALA A 40 -5.18 0.65 0.49
C ALA A 40 -4.57 0.95 -0.87
N GLY A 41 -5.39 1.39 -1.82
CA GLY A 41 -4.99 1.64 -3.20
C GLY A 41 -4.11 2.88 -3.38
N ASP A 42 -4.26 3.54 -4.51
CA ASP A 42 -3.35 4.55 -5.03
C ASP A 42 -3.47 5.88 -4.26
N ALA A 43 -2.43 6.20 -3.48
CA ALA A 43 -2.31 7.47 -2.77
C ALA A 43 -1.59 8.50 -3.65
N MET A 44 -2.39 9.26 -4.43
CA MET A 44 -1.91 10.23 -5.41
C MET A 44 -2.04 11.67 -4.89
N GLN A 45 -1.25 12.59 -5.48
CA GLN A 45 -1.27 14.00 -5.11
C GLN A 45 -1.29 14.91 -6.31
N HIS A 46 -2.49 15.30 -6.74
CA HIS A 46 -2.69 16.29 -7.82
C HIS A 46 -2.55 17.74 -7.33
N SER A 47 -2.39 18.67 -8.28
CA SER A 47 -2.17 20.08 -7.96
C SER A 47 -3.26 20.70 -7.07
N THR A 48 -4.52 20.35 -7.28
CA THR A 48 -5.63 20.86 -6.46
C THR A 48 -5.55 20.37 -5.02
N GLN A 49 -5.08 19.12 -4.81
CA GLN A 49 -4.99 18.53 -3.47
C GLN A 49 -3.99 19.33 -2.61
N TYR A 50 -2.73 19.54 -3.05
CA TYR A 50 -1.78 20.29 -2.24
C TYR A 50 -2.13 21.77 -2.13
N LYS A 51 -2.78 22.37 -3.14
CA LYS A 51 -3.27 23.76 -3.05
C LYS A 51 -4.36 23.91 -1.98
N TRP A 52 -5.27 22.94 -1.87
CA TRP A 52 -6.32 22.98 -0.85
C TRP A 52 -5.81 22.56 0.52
N ALA A 53 -4.81 21.71 0.59
CA ALA A 53 -4.14 21.37 1.84
C ALA A 53 -3.32 22.55 2.41
N TRP A 54 -2.90 23.53 1.58
CA TRP A 54 -2.17 24.70 2.08
C TRP A 54 -3.02 25.58 2.99
N ASN A 55 -2.59 25.74 4.21
CA ASN A 55 -3.21 26.65 5.19
C ASN A 55 -2.43 27.95 5.25
N GLN A 56 -3.08 29.04 4.80
CA GLN A 56 -2.44 30.35 4.68
C GLN A 56 -2.13 30.99 6.04
N GLN A 57 -2.93 30.66 7.08
CA GLN A 57 -2.76 31.22 8.42
C GLN A 57 -1.55 30.61 9.13
N THR A 58 -1.43 29.28 9.09
CA THR A 58 -0.32 28.53 9.72
C THR A 58 0.90 28.41 8.81
N ARG A 59 0.76 28.67 7.50
CA ARG A 59 1.78 28.47 6.47
C ARG A 59 2.28 27.04 6.39
N THR A 60 1.39 26.07 6.60
CA THR A 60 1.65 24.63 6.56
C THR A 60 0.68 23.90 5.64
N TYR A 61 1.04 22.70 5.22
CA TYR A 61 0.12 21.80 4.54
C TYR A 61 -0.61 20.94 5.57
N ASP A 62 -1.93 20.91 5.49
CA ASP A 62 -2.80 20.17 6.38
C ASP A 62 -3.60 19.12 5.59
N TYR A 63 -3.16 17.87 5.70
CA TYR A 63 -3.78 16.70 5.08
C TYR A 63 -4.54 15.84 6.09
N GLU A 64 -4.62 16.25 7.36
CA GLU A 64 -5.37 15.51 8.38
C GLU A 64 -6.81 15.20 7.95
N PRO A 65 -7.57 16.16 7.37
CA PRO A 65 -8.94 15.90 6.92
C PRO A 65 -9.08 14.79 5.87
N ASN A 66 -8.00 14.54 5.10
CA ASN A 66 -8.03 13.54 4.04
C ASN A 66 -8.29 12.13 4.57
N PHE A 67 -7.70 11.80 5.73
CA PHE A 67 -7.66 10.42 6.24
C PHE A 67 -8.37 10.24 7.57
N ARG A 68 -8.93 11.30 8.14
CA ARG A 68 -9.59 11.32 9.45
C ARG A 68 -10.59 10.18 9.64
N TYR A 69 -11.44 9.96 8.65
CA TYR A 69 -12.51 8.95 8.73
C TYR A 69 -12.03 7.53 8.44
N LEU A 70 -10.79 7.35 8.03
CA LEU A 70 -10.18 6.02 7.84
C LEU A 70 -9.54 5.49 9.13
N ARG A 71 -9.21 6.36 10.09
CA ARG A 71 -8.52 5.99 11.34
C ARG A 71 -9.16 4.81 12.09
N PRO A 72 -10.50 4.73 12.22
CA PRO A 72 -11.12 3.59 12.90
C PRO A 72 -10.85 2.23 12.21
N TYR A 73 -10.77 2.22 10.88
CA TYR A 73 -10.46 1.01 10.11
C TYR A 73 -8.98 0.65 10.20
N LEU A 74 -8.10 1.65 10.08
CA LEU A 74 -6.65 1.46 10.20
C LEU A 74 -6.25 1.01 11.61
N ALA A 75 -7.00 1.42 12.64
CA ALA A 75 -6.75 0.98 14.01
C ALA A 75 -7.12 -0.49 14.27
N GLN A 76 -7.95 -1.11 13.42
CA GLN A 76 -8.38 -2.51 13.56
C GLN A 76 -7.47 -3.51 12.87
N ALA A 77 -6.57 -3.06 12.01
CA ALA A 77 -5.61 -3.93 11.34
C ALA A 77 -4.24 -3.85 12.02
N ASP A 78 -3.54 -4.96 12.03
CA ASP A 78 -2.22 -5.09 12.65
C ASP A 78 -1.14 -4.39 11.81
N ILE A 79 -1.25 -4.51 10.47
CA ILE A 79 -0.34 -3.88 9.51
C ILE A 79 -1.14 -3.21 8.39
N ASN A 80 -0.90 -1.92 8.17
CA ASN A 80 -1.55 -1.10 7.15
C ASN A 80 -0.58 -0.74 6.03
N ILE A 81 -0.90 -1.15 4.80
CA ILE A 81 -0.05 -1.01 3.60
C ILE A 81 -0.75 -0.10 2.59
N VAL A 82 -0.01 0.81 1.94
CA VAL A 82 -0.54 1.72 0.92
C VAL A 82 0.38 1.82 -0.29
N ASN A 83 -0.18 1.92 -1.49
CA ASN A 83 0.58 2.31 -2.68
C ASN A 83 0.83 3.83 -2.64
N PHE A 84 2.10 4.23 -2.45
CA PHE A 84 2.52 5.63 -2.41
C PHE A 84 2.86 6.10 -3.83
N GLU A 85 1.84 6.53 -4.57
CA GLU A 85 1.93 6.83 -6.00
C GLU A 85 2.23 8.31 -6.26
N THR A 86 3.35 8.76 -5.73
CA THR A 86 3.88 10.12 -5.89
C THR A 86 5.34 10.18 -5.45
N THR A 87 6.00 11.35 -5.60
CA THR A 87 7.36 11.56 -5.12
C THR A 87 7.45 12.69 -4.10
N LEU A 88 8.40 12.60 -3.18
CA LEU A 88 8.74 13.62 -2.19
C LEU A 88 9.97 14.43 -2.66
N SER A 89 9.90 14.98 -3.87
CA SER A 89 11.04 15.63 -4.54
C SER A 89 11.38 17.01 -3.98
N GLY A 90 10.55 17.56 -3.09
CA GLY A 90 10.66 18.93 -2.62
C GLY A 90 10.00 19.94 -3.59
N ALA A 91 10.01 21.21 -3.19
CA ALA A 91 9.46 22.27 -4.04
C ALA A 91 10.35 22.51 -5.29
N PRO A 92 9.78 22.97 -6.41
CA PRO A 92 8.36 23.28 -6.61
C PRO A 92 7.49 22.00 -6.69
N TYR A 93 6.34 22.03 -6.01
CA TYR A 93 5.38 20.92 -6.05
C TYR A 93 4.60 20.91 -7.36
N ALA A 94 4.20 19.71 -7.81
CA ALA A 94 3.49 19.50 -9.06
C ALA A 94 2.48 18.35 -8.95
N GLY A 95 1.40 18.43 -9.73
CA GLY A 95 0.51 17.30 -9.99
C GLY A 95 0.86 16.64 -11.33
N TYR A 96 -0.16 15.99 -11.94
CA TYR A 96 -0.02 15.36 -13.24
C TYR A 96 0.67 16.29 -14.26
N PRO A 97 1.57 15.78 -15.12
CA PRO A 97 1.92 14.36 -15.30
C PRO A 97 3.09 13.86 -14.40
N LYS A 98 3.73 14.73 -13.63
CA LYS A 98 4.89 14.38 -12.77
C LYS A 98 4.63 14.85 -11.35
N PHE A 99 4.23 13.89 -10.50
CA PHE A 99 3.84 14.18 -9.14
C PHE A 99 5.03 14.49 -8.22
N ARG A 100 4.97 15.67 -7.59
CA ARG A 100 5.93 16.16 -6.59
C ARG A 100 5.15 16.72 -5.40
N THR A 101 5.16 16.00 -4.33
CA THR A 101 4.26 16.15 -3.18
C THR A 101 4.96 16.81 -1.99
N PRO A 102 4.28 17.67 -1.20
CA PRO A 102 4.76 18.11 0.10
C PRO A 102 4.98 16.93 1.05
N ASP A 103 6.04 16.98 1.86
CA ASP A 103 6.36 15.93 2.85
C ASP A 103 5.20 15.67 3.81
N ALA A 104 4.45 16.70 4.20
CA ALA A 104 3.27 16.61 5.06
C ALA A 104 2.21 15.60 4.58
N PHE A 105 2.22 15.20 3.30
CA PHE A 105 1.32 14.15 2.82
C PHE A 105 1.73 12.76 3.32
N LEU A 106 3.04 12.46 3.34
CA LEU A 106 3.57 11.25 3.97
C LEU A 106 3.29 11.25 5.47
N ASP A 107 3.54 12.39 6.13
CA ASP A 107 3.31 12.54 7.56
C ASP A 107 1.84 12.24 7.90
N ALA A 108 0.90 12.79 7.12
CA ALA A 108 -0.54 12.57 7.33
C ALA A 108 -0.98 11.12 7.06
N LEU A 109 -0.39 10.43 6.09
CA LEU A 109 -0.64 8.99 5.87
C LEU A 109 -0.15 8.17 7.06
N SER A 110 1.07 8.45 7.54
CA SER A 110 1.63 7.78 8.71
C SER A 110 0.81 8.06 9.97
N ASP A 111 0.44 9.32 10.22
CA ASP A 111 -0.38 9.74 11.36
C ASP A 111 -1.79 9.14 11.32
N ALA A 112 -2.31 8.88 10.14
CA ALA A 112 -3.59 8.17 9.98
C ALA A 112 -3.49 6.70 10.40
N GLY A 113 -2.30 6.09 10.30
CA GLY A 113 -2.04 4.72 10.71
C GLY A 113 -1.43 3.84 9.62
N PHE A 114 -1.09 4.36 8.43
CA PHE A 114 -0.34 3.60 7.43
C PHE A 114 1.10 3.41 7.88
N GLN A 115 1.59 2.18 7.80
CA GLN A 115 2.89 1.79 8.33
C GLN A 115 3.87 1.35 7.24
N VAL A 116 3.36 0.83 6.10
CA VAL A 116 4.15 0.26 5.01
C VAL A 116 3.81 0.94 3.70
N PHE A 117 4.83 1.36 2.96
CA PHE A 117 4.69 2.13 1.72
C PHE A 117 5.22 1.34 0.52
N ALA A 118 4.34 0.98 -0.41
CA ALA A 118 4.69 0.35 -1.68
C ALA A 118 5.04 1.43 -2.71
N LEU A 119 6.20 1.32 -3.36
CA LEU A 119 6.78 2.35 -4.23
C LEU A 119 6.92 1.89 -5.69
N ALA A 120 6.83 0.59 -5.99
CA ALA A 120 6.88 0.14 -7.37
C ALA A 120 5.57 0.47 -8.06
N ASN A 121 5.50 1.66 -8.63
CA ASN A 121 4.40 2.18 -9.43
C ASN A 121 4.95 3.04 -10.58
N ASN A 122 4.08 3.44 -11.50
CA ASN A 122 4.49 4.18 -12.70
C ASN A 122 4.96 5.62 -12.42
N HIS A 123 4.69 6.19 -11.23
CA HIS A 123 5.08 7.55 -10.82
C HIS A 123 6.31 7.62 -9.91
N VAL A 124 6.93 6.50 -9.57
CA VAL A 124 8.07 6.46 -8.65
C VAL A 124 9.30 7.27 -9.12
N LEU A 125 9.43 7.49 -10.43
CA LEU A 125 10.55 8.23 -11.05
C LEU A 125 10.21 9.69 -11.41
N ASP A 126 9.04 10.21 -11.10
CA ASP A 126 8.57 11.55 -11.49
C ASP A 126 9.47 12.70 -11.01
N GLY A 127 10.19 12.48 -9.95
CA GLY A 127 11.08 13.46 -9.32
C GLY A 127 12.50 13.53 -9.87
N ASP A 128 12.80 12.88 -10.99
CA ASP A 128 14.16 12.68 -11.50
C ASP A 128 15.07 11.94 -10.48
N LYS A 129 16.40 11.84 -10.74
CA LYS A 129 17.36 11.18 -9.84
C LYS A 129 17.40 11.81 -8.44
N LYS A 130 17.37 13.14 -8.35
CA LYS A 130 17.45 13.85 -7.06
C LYS A 130 16.17 13.68 -6.27
N GLY A 131 15.03 13.80 -6.93
CA GLY A 131 13.72 13.60 -6.31
C GLY A 131 13.51 12.16 -5.87
N PHE A 132 13.94 11.18 -6.66
CA PHE A 132 13.94 9.77 -6.28
C PHE A 132 14.75 9.55 -5.00
N ALA A 133 16.01 9.99 -4.98
CA ALA A 133 16.88 9.85 -3.81
C ALA A 133 16.29 10.51 -2.56
N ARG A 134 15.68 11.71 -2.73
CA ARG A 134 14.99 12.40 -1.63
C ARG A 134 13.77 11.62 -1.13
N THR A 135 12.98 11.08 -2.03
CA THR A 135 11.80 10.24 -1.68
C THR A 135 12.23 9.03 -0.85
N ILE A 136 13.22 8.27 -1.30
CA ILE A 136 13.77 7.13 -0.55
C ILE A 136 14.31 7.56 0.82
N LYS A 137 15.02 8.70 0.90
CA LYS A 137 15.52 9.25 2.16
C LYS A 137 14.38 9.62 3.12
N LYS A 138 13.29 10.22 2.61
CA LYS A 138 12.13 10.60 3.43
C LYS A 138 11.36 9.39 3.94
N LEU A 139 11.30 8.32 3.15
CA LEU A 139 10.66 7.06 3.53
C LEU A 139 11.55 6.16 4.39
N SER A 140 12.85 6.46 4.56
CA SER A 140 13.76 5.59 5.31
C SER A 140 13.38 5.30 6.77
N PRO A 141 12.62 6.15 7.49
CA PRO A 141 12.11 5.82 8.82
C PRO A 141 11.00 4.78 8.85
N TYR A 142 10.40 4.50 7.69
CA TYR A 142 9.26 3.59 7.54
C TYR A 142 9.67 2.32 6.79
N PRO A 143 8.98 1.20 7.01
CA PRO A 143 9.00 0.08 6.08
C PRO A 143 8.53 0.51 4.69
N TYR A 144 9.37 0.34 3.68
CA TYR A 144 9.01 0.60 2.28
C TYR A 144 9.58 -0.47 1.35
N ILE A 145 8.96 -0.62 0.19
CA ILE A 145 9.30 -1.69 -0.76
C ILE A 145 9.11 -1.23 -2.20
N GLY A 146 9.87 -1.80 -3.13
CA GLY A 146 9.65 -1.67 -4.58
C GLY A 146 10.62 -0.74 -5.30
N ALA A 147 11.30 0.19 -4.57
CA ALA A 147 12.30 1.10 -5.13
C ALA A 147 13.45 1.32 -4.15
N TYR A 148 14.68 1.41 -4.65
CA TYR A 148 15.90 1.41 -3.83
C TYR A 148 16.99 2.28 -4.44
N MET A 149 17.90 2.78 -3.60
CA MET A 149 19.02 3.61 -4.03
C MET A 149 20.00 2.87 -4.92
N ASP A 150 20.18 1.56 -4.70
CA ASP A 150 21.07 0.68 -5.45
C ASP A 150 20.70 -0.80 -5.26
N THR A 151 21.39 -1.68 -5.97
CA THR A 151 21.19 -3.13 -5.92
C THR A 151 21.57 -3.74 -4.57
N MET A 152 22.55 -3.14 -3.85
CA MET A 152 22.92 -3.59 -2.51
C MET A 152 21.80 -3.31 -1.52
N GLN A 153 21.25 -2.10 -1.51
CA GLN A 153 20.09 -1.77 -0.66
C GLN A 153 18.89 -2.66 -1.01
N ARG A 154 18.65 -2.91 -2.32
CA ARG A 154 17.60 -3.83 -2.76
C ARG A 154 17.80 -5.23 -2.19
N SER A 155 19.00 -5.80 -2.34
CA SER A 155 19.29 -7.15 -1.85
C SER A 155 19.16 -7.32 -0.33
N GLN A 156 19.32 -6.24 0.42
CA GLN A 156 19.17 -6.23 1.88
C GLN A 156 17.72 -6.06 2.33
N LYS A 157 16.86 -5.45 1.50
CA LYS A 157 15.51 -5.04 1.89
C LYS A 157 14.38 -5.79 1.16
N TYR A 158 14.69 -6.58 0.14
CA TYR A 158 13.69 -7.25 -0.70
C TYR A 158 13.82 -8.77 -0.66
N PRO A 159 12.72 -9.51 -0.45
CA PRO A 159 11.39 -9.04 -0.10
C PRO A 159 11.35 -8.37 1.28
N LEU A 160 10.32 -7.54 1.53
CA LEU A 160 10.08 -6.95 2.85
C LEU A 160 9.46 -8.02 3.76
N ILE A 161 10.10 -8.29 4.89
CA ILE A 161 9.69 -9.36 5.81
C ILE A 161 8.99 -8.76 7.02
N PHE A 162 7.77 -9.23 7.29
CA PHE A 162 7.03 -8.93 8.51
C PHE A 162 7.15 -10.09 9.48
N HIS A 163 7.42 -9.76 10.73
CA HIS A 163 7.34 -10.69 11.86
C HIS A 163 6.21 -10.24 12.78
N ILE A 164 5.19 -11.06 12.92
CA ILE A 164 4.04 -10.79 13.77
C ILE A 164 3.51 -12.10 14.37
N ASP A 165 3.41 -12.15 15.69
CA ASP A 165 2.88 -13.31 16.41
C ASP A 165 3.50 -14.66 15.98
N GLY A 166 4.82 -14.68 15.82
CA GLY A 166 5.56 -15.84 15.34
C GLY A 166 5.36 -16.17 13.85
N MET A 167 4.54 -15.42 13.15
CA MET A 167 4.35 -15.53 11.71
C MET A 167 5.40 -14.74 10.96
N LYS A 168 5.91 -15.28 9.86
CA LYS A 168 6.85 -14.62 8.95
C LYS A 168 6.21 -14.45 7.57
N ILE A 169 5.89 -13.22 7.21
CA ILE A 169 5.21 -12.86 5.96
C ILE A 169 6.20 -12.12 5.06
N ALA A 170 6.33 -12.55 3.81
CA ALA A 170 7.12 -11.88 2.80
C ALA A 170 6.22 -11.06 1.88
N LEU A 171 6.41 -9.74 1.86
CA LEU A 171 5.76 -8.83 0.92
C LEU A 171 6.67 -8.58 -0.27
N PHE A 172 6.10 -8.76 -1.47
CA PHE A 172 6.70 -8.41 -2.76
C PHE A 172 5.97 -7.22 -3.36
N ASN A 173 6.67 -6.40 -4.16
CA ASN A 173 6.07 -5.27 -4.86
C ASN A 173 6.78 -5.06 -6.19
N ALA A 174 6.02 -4.96 -7.28
CA ALA A 174 6.52 -4.75 -8.63
C ALA A 174 5.54 -3.91 -9.47
N THR A 175 6.04 -3.22 -10.50
CA THR A 175 5.26 -2.41 -11.44
C THR A 175 5.46 -2.86 -12.88
N TYR A 176 4.44 -2.64 -13.72
CA TYR A 176 4.52 -2.86 -15.18
C TYR A 176 5.47 -1.88 -15.87
N GLY A 177 5.72 -0.72 -15.27
CA GLY A 177 6.52 0.32 -15.89
C GLY A 177 6.60 1.61 -15.07
N THR A 178 7.31 2.60 -15.62
CA THR A 178 7.58 3.90 -15.00
C THR A 178 7.36 5.05 -15.98
N ASN A 179 6.23 5.01 -16.72
CA ASN A 179 5.83 6.05 -17.70
C ASN A 179 6.93 6.38 -18.72
N GLY A 180 7.67 5.35 -19.17
CA GLY A 180 8.78 5.51 -20.14
C GLY A 180 10.06 6.11 -19.54
N LEU A 181 10.09 6.43 -18.25
CA LEU A 181 11.29 6.82 -17.54
C LEU A 181 12.08 5.57 -17.13
N LEU A 182 13.42 5.66 -17.16
CA LEU A 182 14.28 4.60 -16.64
C LEU A 182 14.96 5.05 -15.36
N PRO A 183 15.16 4.15 -14.37
CA PRO A 183 15.91 4.49 -13.18
C PRO A 183 17.35 4.84 -13.58
N VAL A 184 17.84 5.98 -13.07
CA VAL A 184 19.24 6.40 -13.32
C VAL A 184 20.16 5.60 -12.40
N TRP A 185 21.01 4.81 -13.00
CA TRP A 185 21.98 4.00 -12.25
C TRP A 185 22.65 4.79 -11.11
N PRO A 186 22.82 4.23 -9.90
CA PRO A 186 22.55 2.84 -9.48
C PRO A 186 21.12 2.57 -8.95
N ASN A 187 20.18 3.52 -9.09
CA ASN A 187 18.80 3.37 -8.58
C ASN A 187 18.09 2.16 -9.19
N CYS A 188 17.28 1.49 -8.41
CA CYS A 188 16.54 0.29 -8.79
C CYS A 188 15.04 0.46 -8.53
N VAL A 189 14.23 -0.05 -9.45
CA VAL A 189 12.77 -0.25 -9.28
C VAL A 189 12.45 -1.70 -9.62
N ASN A 190 11.54 -2.32 -8.89
CA ASN A 190 11.12 -3.69 -9.19
C ASN A 190 10.08 -3.68 -10.32
N TYR A 191 10.37 -4.39 -11.41
CA TYR A 191 9.46 -4.58 -12.54
C TYR A 191 8.87 -5.98 -12.56
N ILE A 192 7.67 -6.10 -13.16
CA ILE A 192 6.99 -7.37 -13.44
C ILE A 192 7.73 -8.07 -14.60
N GLU A 193 7.60 -9.40 -14.67
CA GLU A 193 8.11 -10.23 -15.78
C GLU A 193 9.62 -10.05 -16.02
N THR A 194 10.37 -10.00 -14.94
CA THR A 194 11.84 -9.95 -15.00
C THR A 194 12.44 -11.23 -14.42
N GLU A 195 13.55 -11.69 -15.01
CA GLU A 195 14.35 -12.78 -14.46
C GLU A 195 14.69 -12.54 -12.97
N GLN A 196 14.93 -11.28 -12.60
CA GLN A 196 15.23 -10.93 -11.23
C GLN A 196 14.05 -11.21 -10.28
N LEU A 197 12.81 -10.96 -10.69
CA LEU A 197 11.62 -11.28 -9.88
C LEU A 197 11.46 -12.79 -9.70
N GLU A 198 11.69 -13.58 -10.75
CA GLU A 198 11.69 -15.05 -10.66
C GLU A 198 12.76 -15.56 -9.69
N ILE A 199 13.97 -15.03 -9.75
CA ILE A 199 15.07 -15.36 -8.82
C ILE A 199 14.68 -15.02 -7.37
N ASP A 200 14.07 -13.86 -7.15
CA ASP A 200 13.66 -13.43 -5.81
C ASP A 200 12.55 -14.32 -5.24
N LEU A 201 11.58 -14.70 -6.07
CA LEU A 201 10.49 -15.63 -5.69
C LEU A 201 11.07 -17.02 -5.39
N ALA A 202 11.90 -17.55 -6.28
CA ALA A 202 12.55 -18.86 -6.11
C ALA A 202 13.41 -18.90 -4.82
N ARG A 203 14.14 -17.83 -4.52
CA ARG A 203 14.91 -17.70 -3.28
C ARG A 203 14.00 -17.69 -2.05
N SER A 204 12.86 -17.02 -2.12
CA SER A 204 11.91 -16.98 -1.01
C SER A 204 11.27 -18.34 -0.72
N LEU A 205 11.14 -19.20 -1.73
CA LEU A 205 10.65 -20.57 -1.57
C LEU A 205 11.66 -21.48 -0.87
N GLN A 206 12.96 -21.17 -0.98
CA GLN A 206 14.01 -21.90 -0.25
C GLN A 206 14.01 -21.57 1.25
N ASP A 207 13.47 -20.42 1.64
CA ASP A 207 13.27 -20.07 3.04
C ASP A 207 11.94 -20.68 3.54
N THR A 208 12.01 -21.89 4.04
CA THR A 208 10.85 -22.64 4.57
C THR A 208 10.26 -22.03 5.84
N THR A 209 10.87 -21.01 6.41
CA THR A 209 10.34 -20.28 7.56
C THR A 209 9.36 -19.18 7.18
N ILE A 210 9.22 -18.86 5.88
CA ILE A 210 8.22 -17.91 5.40
C ILE A 210 6.87 -18.62 5.31
N ASP A 211 5.92 -18.16 6.12
CA ASP A 211 4.57 -18.71 6.20
C ASP A 211 3.70 -18.27 5.01
N LEU A 212 3.83 -16.99 4.58
CA LEU A 212 3.00 -16.41 3.53
C LEU A 212 3.80 -15.47 2.62
N ARG A 213 3.50 -15.51 1.31
CA ARG A 213 4.09 -14.66 0.28
C ARG A 213 3.00 -13.83 -0.37
N ILE A 214 3.09 -12.51 -0.24
CA ILE A 214 2.08 -11.58 -0.74
C ILE A 214 2.71 -10.71 -1.82
N MET A 215 2.04 -10.58 -2.97
CA MET A 215 2.41 -9.63 -4.01
C MET A 215 1.49 -8.42 -3.99
N TYR A 216 2.03 -7.22 -3.76
CA TYR A 216 1.35 -5.96 -4.07
C TYR A 216 1.85 -5.47 -5.42
N ILE A 217 1.01 -5.52 -6.44
CA ILE A 217 1.40 -5.35 -7.85
C ILE A 217 0.71 -4.14 -8.48
N HIS A 218 1.47 -3.36 -9.27
CA HIS A 218 0.98 -2.19 -9.99
C HIS A 218 0.91 -2.50 -11.49
N TRP A 219 -0.30 -2.76 -12.02
CA TRP A 219 -0.51 -3.39 -13.32
C TRP A 219 -1.85 -3.05 -13.97
N GLY A 220 -2.04 -3.50 -15.21
CA GLY A 220 -3.31 -3.43 -15.92
C GLY A 220 -3.43 -2.18 -16.78
N THR A 221 -4.67 -1.78 -17.05
CA THR A 221 -4.99 -0.64 -17.91
C THR A 221 -5.87 0.33 -17.13
N GLU A 222 -5.51 1.63 -17.16
CA GLU A 222 -6.25 2.69 -16.48
C GLU A 222 -7.76 2.68 -16.87
N TYR A 223 -8.60 2.86 -15.87
CA TYR A 223 -10.06 3.04 -15.95
C TYR A 223 -10.85 1.83 -16.46
N GLN A 224 -10.22 0.68 -16.66
CA GLN A 224 -10.91 -0.56 -16.98
C GLN A 224 -11.47 -1.24 -15.73
N LEU A 225 -12.79 -1.47 -15.70
CA LEU A 225 -13.50 -1.99 -14.52
C LEU A 225 -13.32 -3.51 -14.29
N LYS A 226 -12.82 -4.23 -15.31
CA LYS A 226 -12.48 -5.64 -15.22
C LYS A 226 -11.01 -5.83 -15.50
N HIS A 227 -10.41 -6.83 -14.85
CA HIS A 227 -9.06 -7.24 -15.20
C HIS A 227 -8.99 -7.67 -16.68
N ASN A 228 -7.84 -7.50 -17.28
CA ASN A 228 -7.57 -7.92 -18.66
C ASN A 228 -6.78 -9.24 -18.70
N ALA A 229 -6.59 -9.78 -19.91
CA ALA A 229 -5.87 -11.05 -20.11
C ALA A 229 -4.42 -11.01 -19.62
N TYR A 230 -3.76 -9.83 -19.68
CA TYR A 230 -2.41 -9.64 -19.15
C TYR A 230 -2.40 -9.82 -17.63
N GLN A 231 -3.30 -9.14 -16.91
CA GLN A 231 -3.42 -9.26 -15.46
C GLN A 231 -3.74 -10.72 -15.05
N GLN A 232 -4.62 -11.38 -15.79
CA GLN A 232 -4.96 -12.78 -15.52
C GLN A 232 -3.75 -13.70 -15.73
N GLY A 233 -3.00 -13.53 -16.82
CA GLY A 233 -1.79 -14.32 -17.12
C GLY A 233 -0.69 -14.13 -16.09
N VAL A 234 -0.39 -12.87 -15.74
CA VAL A 234 0.61 -12.54 -14.71
C VAL A 234 0.15 -13.04 -13.33
N GLY A 235 -1.13 -12.90 -12.98
CA GLY A 235 -1.68 -13.42 -11.73
C GLY A 235 -1.50 -14.94 -11.62
N GLN A 236 -1.82 -15.69 -12.68
CA GLN A 236 -1.61 -17.14 -12.71
C GLN A 236 -0.13 -17.51 -12.61
N TRP A 237 0.75 -16.83 -13.34
CA TRP A 237 2.19 -17.02 -13.29
C TRP A 237 2.75 -16.79 -11.86
N LEU A 238 2.34 -15.72 -11.19
CA LEU A 238 2.75 -15.45 -9.79
C LEU A 238 2.25 -16.52 -8.81
N ALA A 239 0.98 -16.95 -8.96
CA ALA A 239 0.41 -18.03 -8.16
C ALA A 239 1.22 -19.33 -8.32
N ASP A 240 1.56 -19.67 -9.57
CA ASP A 240 2.38 -20.83 -9.93
C ASP A 240 3.83 -20.75 -9.41
N LEU A 241 4.34 -19.53 -9.20
CA LEU A 241 5.65 -19.26 -8.60
C LEU A 241 5.62 -19.13 -7.07
N GLY A 242 4.53 -19.48 -6.40
CA GLY A 242 4.48 -19.57 -4.95
C GLY A 242 3.96 -18.33 -4.23
N ILE A 243 3.35 -17.37 -4.92
CA ILE A 243 2.60 -16.30 -4.27
C ILE A 243 1.27 -16.84 -3.73
N ASP A 244 0.90 -16.44 -2.51
CA ASP A 244 -0.28 -16.91 -1.79
C ASP A 244 -1.45 -15.91 -1.81
N LEU A 245 -1.15 -14.62 -2.09
CA LEU A 245 -2.14 -13.54 -2.20
C LEU A 245 -1.63 -12.45 -3.14
N ILE A 246 -2.50 -11.95 -4.02
CA ILE A 246 -2.18 -10.86 -4.95
C ILE A 246 -3.12 -9.68 -4.71
N ILE A 247 -2.54 -8.51 -4.49
CA ILE A 247 -3.24 -7.22 -4.33
C ILE A 247 -2.77 -6.27 -5.42
N GLY A 248 -3.68 -5.77 -6.24
CA GLY A 248 -3.38 -4.93 -7.40
C GLY A 248 -3.71 -3.44 -7.21
N GLY A 249 -2.97 -2.60 -7.91
CA GLY A 249 -3.16 -1.15 -8.09
C GLY A 249 -2.95 -0.75 -9.54
N HIS A 250 -3.01 0.53 -9.89
CA HIS A 250 -2.84 1.18 -11.18
C HIS A 250 -4.13 1.51 -11.96
N PRO A 251 -5.14 0.64 -12.11
CA PRO A 251 -6.32 1.00 -12.91
C PRO A 251 -7.10 2.22 -12.41
N HIS A 252 -6.82 2.70 -11.21
CA HIS A 252 -7.48 3.84 -10.56
C HIS A 252 -8.99 3.68 -10.37
N VAL A 253 -9.48 2.48 -10.62
CA VAL A 253 -10.85 2.02 -10.37
C VAL A 253 -10.79 0.69 -9.65
N VAL A 254 -11.80 0.39 -8.87
CA VAL A 254 -11.90 -0.93 -8.25
C VAL A 254 -12.20 -1.96 -9.34
N GLN A 255 -11.35 -2.97 -9.47
CA GLN A 255 -11.62 -4.12 -10.36
C GLN A 255 -12.19 -5.29 -9.58
N ASP A 256 -12.51 -6.35 -10.29
CA ASP A 256 -13.08 -7.58 -9.75
C ASP A 256 -12.05 -8.39 -8.93
N TYR A 257 -12.57 -9.46 -8.38
CA TYR A 257 -11.84 -10.40 -7.52
C TYR A 257 -11.96 -11.82 -8.10
N GLN A 258 -10.91 -12.61 -7.96
CA GLN A 258 -10.90 -14.04 -8.30
C GLN A 258 -10.10 -14.83 -7.28
N VAL A 259 -10.34 -16.14 -7.23
CA VAL A 259 -9.44 -17.11 -6.61
C VAL A 259 -8.85 -17.97 -7.72
N LEU A 260 -7.54 -17.89 -7.91
CA LEU A 260 -6.81 -18.71 -8.88
C LEU A 260 -6.42 -20.03 -8.25
N THR A 261 -6.33 -21.08 -9.06
CA THR A 261 -5.74 -22.36 -8.63
C THR A 261 -4.33 -22.45 -9.18
N ALA A 262 -3.34 -22.46 -8.32
CA ALA A 262 -1.93 -22.65 -8.66
C ALA A 262 -1.64 -24.09 -9.09
N LYS A 263 -0.52 -24.33 -9.78
CA LYS A 263 -0.10 -25.67 -10.26
C LYS A 263 0.04 -26.71 -9.14
N ASP A 264 0.36 -26.27 -7.93
CA ASP A 264 0.48 -27.10 -6.74
C ASP A 264 -0.86 -27.35 -6.00
N GLY A 265 -1.96 -26.80 -6.53
CA GLY A 265 -3.32 -26.93 -6.01
C GLY A 265 -3.72 -25.86 -4.98
N ARG A 266 -2.82 -24.92 -4.60
CA ARG A 266 -3.18 -23.82 -3.71
C ARG A 266 -4.23 -22.91 -4.35
N HIS A 267 -5.12 -22.37 -3.50
CA HIS A 267 -6.08 -21.35 -3.88
C HIS A 267 -5.52 -19.96 -3.54
N VAL A 268 -5.32 -19.13 -4.58
CA VAL A 268 -4.66 -17.82 -4.46
C VAL A 268 -5.68 -16.71 -4.70
N PRO A 269 -6.10 -15.98 -3.66
CA PRO A 269 -6.96 -14.83 -3.80
C PRO A 269 -6.27 -13.71 -4.59
N VAL A 270 -6.99 -13.08 -5.51
CA VAL A 270 -6.52 -11.94 -6.31
C VAL A 270 -7.54 -10.81 -6.25
N VAL A 271 -7.18 -9.69 -5.66
CA VAL A 271 -7.89 -8.42 -5.78
C VAL A 271 -7.20 -7.64 -6.90
N TYR A 272 -7.79 -7.60 -8.09
CA TYR A 272 -7.10 -7.08 -9.28
C TYR A 272 -6.76 -5.60 -9.22
N ALA A 273 -7.60 -4.76 -8.62
CA ALA A 273 -7.25 -3.37 -8.32
C ALA A 273 -8.10 -2.79 -7.17
N LEU A 274 -7.42 -2.11 -6.27
CA LEU A 274 -8.05 -1.44 -5.11
C LEU A 274 -8.69 -0.08 -5.48
N GLY A 275 -8.36 0.50 -6.65
CA GLY A 275 -8.72 1.86 -7.01
C GLY A 275 -7.93 2.92 -6.24
N ASN A 276 -8.43 4.15 -6.23
CA ASN A 276 -7.76 5.27 -5.57
C ASN A 276 -8.06 5.30 -4.07
N LEU A 277 -7.02 5.28 -3.22
CA LEU A 277 -7.18 5.72 -1.84
C LEU A 277 -7.54 7.20 -1.81
N ILE A 278 -6.78 8.02 -2.56
CA ILE A 278 -7.02 9.45 -2.72
C ILE A 278 -6.45 9.97 -4.04
N SER A 279 -7.24 10.72 -4.80
CA SER A 279 -6.86 11.27 -6.10
C SER A 279 -7.75 12.48 -6.45
N ASN A 280 -7.31 13.30 -7.41
CA ASN A 280 -8.18 14.29 -8.05
C ASN A 280 -8.67 13.84 -9.44
N GLN A 281 -8.55 12.59 -9.78
CA GLN A 281 -9.09 12.08 -11.05
C GLN A 281 -10.60 12.29 -11.10
N ARG A 282 -11.14 12.47 -12.33
CA ARG A 282 -12.54 12.82 -12.57
C ARG A 282 -13.25 11.86 -13.54
N TRP A 283 -12.56 10.78 -13.91
CA TRP A 283 -13.15 9.74 -14.73
C TRP A 283 -14.20 8.97 -13.94
N GLU A 284 -15.19 8.46 -14.62
CA GLU A 284 -16.22 7.64 -14.02
C GLU A 284 -15.58 6.47 -13.23
N HIS A 285 -16.06 6.23 -12.03
CA HIS A 285 -15.56 5.22 -11.07
C HIS A 285 -14.16 5.45 -10.48
N SER A 286 -13.41 6.52 -10.88
CA SER A 286 -12.10 6.85 -10.30
C SER A 286 -12.17 7.73 -9.05
N ASN A 287 -13.37 8.01 -8.55
CA ASN A 287 -13.62 8.89 -7.41
C ASN A 287 -13.54 8.17 -6.05
N GLY A 288 -12.79 7.07 -5.99
CA GLY A 288 -12.56 6.31 -4.77
C GLY A 288 -11.92 4.96 -5.04
N GLY A 289 -11.87 4.15 -3.99
CA GLY A 289 -11.31 2.81 -3.99
C GLY A 289 -11.88 1.96 -2.86
N ILE A 290 -11.11 0.99 -2.43
CA ILE A 290 -11.44 0.16 -1.28
C ILE A 290 -10.26 0.09 -0.30
N LEU A 291 -10.56 -0.10 0.98
CA LEU A 291 -9.64 -0.70 1.94
C LEU A 291 -9.91 -2.21 1.92
N ALA A 292 -8.95 -2.99 1.45
CA ALA A 292 -9.04 -4.45 1.49
C ALA A 292 -8.40 -4.97 2.77
N THR A 293 -9.14 -5.76 3.55
CA THR A 293 -8.61 -6.43 4.74
C THR A 293 -8.44 -7.92 4.47
N VAL A 294 -7.33 -8.46 4.93
CA VAL A 294 -6.96 -9.87 4.78
C VAL A 294 -6.71 -10.44 6.17
N ASP A 295 -7.50 -11.42 6.56
CA ASP A 295 -7.33 -12.14 7.81
C ASP A 295 -6.57 -13.44 7.55
N ILE A 296 -5.50 -13.66 8.31
CA ILE A 296 -4.62 -14.82 8.22
C ILE A 296 -4.74 -15.57 9.54
N ASP A 297 -5.17 -16.82 9.49
CA ASP A 297 -5.31 -17.65 10.70
C ASP A 297 -3.96 -17.87 11.39
N ARG A 298 -3.92 -17.68 12.71
CA ARG A 298 -2.68 -17.77 13.49
C ARG A 298 -2.16 -19.18 13.66
N ALA A 299 -3.03 -20.18 13.59
CA ALA A 299 -2.67 -21.58 13.75
C ALA A 299 -2.27 -22.23 12.42
N THR A 300 -3.09 -22.04 11.37
CA THR A 300 -2.86 -22.66 10.05
C THR A 300 -1.92 -21.84 9.16
N ARG A 301 -1.75 -20.54 9.42
CA ARG A 301 -0.97 -19.60 8.59
C ARG A 301 -1.58 -19.36 7.22
N GLU A 302 -2.85 -19.63 7.02
CA GLU A 302 -3.57 -19.51 5.77
C GLU A 302 -4.42 -18.23 5.72
N VAL A 303 -4.64 -17.70 4.52
CA VAL A 303 -5.62 -16.62 4.31
C VAL A 303 -7.02 -17.20 4.47
N ILE A 304 -7.73 -16.81 5.51
CA ILE A 304 -9.08 -17.29 5.82
C ILE A 304 -10.19 -16.34 5.37
N ARG A 305 -9.84 -15.07 5.12
CA ARG A 305 -10.85 -14.08 4.74
C ARG A 305 -10.22 -12.90 4.00
N VAL A 306 -10.88 -12.47 2.93
CA VAL A 306 -10.65 -11.18 2.30
C VAL A 306 -11.94 -10.38 2.40
N ASN A 307 -11.90 -9.19 2.99
CA ASN A 307 -13.02 -8.26 3.09
C ASN A 307 -12.66 -6.91 2.49
N TYR A 308 -13.63 -6.03 2.32
CA TYR A 308 -13.38 -4.69 1.82
C TYR A 308 -14.34 -3.65 2.40
N VAL A 309 -13.87 -2.41 2.42
CA VAL A 309 -14.67 -1.22 2.74
C VAL A 309 -14.55 -0.24 1.59
N PRO A 310 -15.64 0.08 0.87
CA PRO A 310 -15.60 1.10 -0.17
C PRO A 310 -15.36 2.49 0.43
N VAL A 311 -14.43 3.23 -0.17
CA VAL A 311 -14.03 4.58 0.24
C VAL A 311 -14.25 5.54 -0.90
N TYR A 312 -15.13 6.53 -0.72
CA TYR A 312 -15.41 7.59 -1.67
C TYR A 312 -14.53 8.82 -1.36
N VAL A 313 -13.95 9.45 -2.39
CA VAL A 313 -13.15 10.66 -2.25
C VAL A 313 -14.00 11.88 -2.52
N HIS A 314 -14.49 12.53 -1.45
CA HIS A 314 -15.15 13.82 -1.55
C HIS A 314 -14.15 14.94 -1.77
N LYS A 315 -14.47 15.86 -2.68
CA LYS A 315 -13.64 17.00 -3.07
C LYS A 315 -14.41 18.29 -2.82
N GLY A 316 -14.11 19.00 -1.75
CA GLY A 316 -14.83 20.20 -1.38
C GLY A 316 -14.73 20.54 0.10
N SER A 317 -15.73 21.27 0.57
CA SER A 317 -15.88 21.57 2.00
C SER A 317 -16.84 20.56 2.62
N LEU A 318 -16.54 20.12 3.83
CA LEU A 318 -17.50 19.44 4.69
C LEU A 318 -17.81 20.32 5.89
N MET A 319 -19.06 20.39 6.29
CA MET A 319 -19.54 21.26 7.38
C MET A 319 -19.08 22.72 7.16
N LYS A 320 -18.39 23.30 8.14
CA LYS A 320 -17.81 24.65 8.08
C LYS A 320 -16.30 24.63 7.82
N GLU A 321 -15.76 23.49 7.44
CA GLU A 321 -14.34 23.36 7.17
C GLU A 321 -13.96 23.98 5.82
N ARG A 322 -12.69 24.37 5.66
CA ARG A 322 -12.16 24.83 4.39
C ARG A 322 -12.16 23.69 3.36
N ARG A 323 -12.11 24.03 2.09
CA ARG A 323 -11.98 23.05 1.02
C ARG A 323 -10.80 22.13 1.23
N ASN A 324 -11.03 20.84 1.15
CA ASN A 324 -10.03 19.79 1.21
C ASN A 324 -10.53 18.53 0.49
N TYR A 325 -9.81 17.44 0.61
CA TYR A 325 -10.21 16.12 0.18
C TYR A 325 -10.55 15.29 1.42
N TYR A 326 -11.51 14.40 1.28
CA TYR A 326 -11.96 13.55 2.39
C TYR A 326 -12.19 12.14 1.86
N CYS A 327 -11.47 11.16 2.39
CA CYS A 327 -11.72 9.75 2.14
C CYS A 327 -12.85 9.28 3.06
N ILE A 328 -14.02 9.03 2.51
CA ILE A 328 -15.25 8.72 3.25
C ILE A 328 -15.55 7.23 3.13
N PRO A 329 -15.49 6.43 4.22
CA PRO A 329 -16.01 5.08 4.25
C PRO A 329 -17.51 5.11 3.94
N THR A 330 -17.89 4.57 2.80
CA THR A 330 -19.29 4.69 2.35
C THR A 330 -20.30 3.94 3.20
N PRO A 331 -19.97 2.79 3.83
CA PRO A 331 -20.90 2.15 4.77
C PRO A 331 -21.23 3.07 5.96
N ASP A 332 -20.22 3.68 6.58
CA ASP A 332 -20.43 4.55 7.74
C ASP A 332 -21.27 5.80 7.38
N TYR A 333 -21.06 6.34 6.17
CA TYR A 333 -21.87 7.45 5.68
C TYR A 333 -23.34 7.05 5.47
N LEU A 334 -23.57 5.90 4.82
CA LEU A 334 -24.90 5.41 4.51
C LEU A 334 -25.71 4.99 5.75
N GLU A 335 -25.03 4.56 6.79
CA GLU A 335 -25.60 4.19 8.09
C GLU A 335 -25.75 5.39 9.05
N GLY A 336 -25.36 6.60 8.61
CA GLY A 336 -25.47 7.82 9.44
C GLY A 336 -24.49 7.88 10.62
N LYS A 337 -23.40 7.12 10.57
CA LYS A 337 -22.37 7.09 11.63
C LYS A 337 -21.41 8.28 11.58
N LEU A 338 -21.36 8.99 10.44
CA LEU A 338 -20.48 10.14 10.29
C LEU A 338 -21.18 11.45 10.69
N PRO A 339 -20.46 12.43 11.29
CA PRO A 339 -21.06 13.63 11.88
C PRO A 339 -21.41 14.71 10.84
N PHE A 340 -21.62 14.34 9.57
CA PHE A 340 -21.93 15.27 8.48
C PHE A 340 -22.79 14.62 7.40
N SER A 341 -23.44 15.47 6.61
CA SER A 341 -24.02 15.13 5.31
C SER A 341 -23.23 15.79 4.19
N LEU A 342 -23.24 15.22 3.01
CA LEU A 342 -22.66 15.86 1.83
C LEU A 342 -23.40 17.15 1.46
N PRO A 343 -22.74 18.16 0.88
CA PRO A 343 -23.31 19.50 0.70
C PRO A 343 -24.55 19.59 -0.20
N ASN A 344 -24.78 18.60 -1.04
CA ASN A 344 -25.94 18.56 -1.94
C ASN A 344 -26.28 17.14 -2.40
N ASP A 345 -27.50 16.97 -2.92
CA ASP A 345 -28.04 15.68 -3.37
C ASP A 345 -27.22 15.02 -4.49
N SER A 346 -26.62 15.81 -5.40
CA SER A 346 -25.80 15.27 -6.48
C SER A 346 -24.57 14.54 -5.95
N LEU A 347 -23.87 15.12 -4.98
CA LEU A 347 -22.69 14.50 -4.35
C LEU A 347 -23.09 13.26 -3.56
N GLU A 348 -24.25 13.28 -2.92
CA GLU A 348 -24.78 12.10 -2.23
C GLU A 348 -25.14 10.97 -3.21
N GLN A 349 -25.76 11.31 -4.34
CA GLN A 349 -26.06 10.36 -5.40
C GLN A 349 -24.79 9.74 -5.97
N ASP A 350 -23.74 10.54 -6.19
CA ASP A 350 -22.44 10.06 -6.65
C ASP A 350 -21.81 9.07 -5.67
N LEU A 351 -21.83 9.38 -4.37
CA LEU A 351 -21.34 8.46 -3.33
C LEU A 351 -22.14 7.15 -3.32
N ARG A 352 -23.47 7.25 -3.37
CA ARG A 352 -24.38 6.08 -3.39
C ARG A 352 -24.15 5.23 -4.65
N LEU A 353 -23.93 5.88 -5.79
CA LEU A 353 -23.65 5.20 -7.06
C LEU A 353 -22.28 4.49 -6.99
N PHE A 354 -21.25 5.17 -6.50
CA PHE A 354 -19.92 4.59 -6.28
C PHE A 354 -20.01 3.35 -5.38
N HIS A 355 -20.70 3.48 -4.23
CA HIS A 355 -20.91 2.36 -3.29
C HIS A 355 -21.57 1.17 -3.98
N ARG A 356 -22.75 1.37 -4.62
CA ARG A 356 -23.49 0.28 -5.29
C ARG A 356 -22.68 -0.41 -6.36
N ASN A 357 -21.96 0.36 -7.20
CA ASN A 357 -21.16 -0.18 -8.29
C ASN A 357 -19.97 -0.99 -7.76
N THR A 358 -19.32 -0.52 -6.69
CA THR A 358 -18.22 -1.22 -6.02
C THR A 358 -18.69 -2.52 -5.39
N VAL A 359 -19.77 -2.47 -4.59
CA VAL A 359 -20.35 -3.67 -3.95
C VAL A 359 -20.80 -4.68 -5.00
N LYS A 360 -21.50 -4.24 -6.06
CA LYS A 360 -21.92 -5.14 -7.16
C LYS A 360 -20.74 -5.84 -7.84
N ARG A 361 -19.60 -5.16 -7.96
CA ARG A 361 -18.39 -5.72 -8.60
C ARG A 361 -17.67 -6.72 -7.70
N LEU A 362 -17.70 -6.50 -6.40
CA LEU A 362 -16.98 -7.28 -5.41
C LEU A 362 -17.86 -8.25 -4.59
N HIS A 363 -19.16 -8.40 -4.94
CA HIS A 363 -20.09 -9.23 -4.15
C HIS A 363 -19.66 -10.72 -4.03
N ALA A 364 -18.71 -11.17 -4.84
CA ALA A 364 -18.12 -12.50 -4.75
C ALA A 364 -17.00 -12.61 -3.70
N ILE A 365 -16.62 -11.50 -3.03
CA ILE A 365 -15.64 -11.56 -1.94
C ILE A 365 -16.34 -12.00 -0.66
N SER A 366 -16.39 -13.30 -0.45
CA SER A 366 -16.34 -13.91 0.86
C SER A 366 -15.49 -15.16 0.71
N TYR A 367 -14.19 -15.01 0.85
CA TYR A 367 -13.30 -16.14 1.02
C TYR A 367 -13.48 -16.60 2.48
N ALA A 368 -14.48 -17.45 2.71
CA ALA A 368 -14.57 -18.29 3.88
C ALA A 368 -14.36 -19.71 3.34
N GLN A 369 -13.21 -20.30 3.65
CA GLN A 369 -13.09 -21.76 3.59
C GLN A 369 -13.86 -22.37 4.73
#